data_990fbba704729cb384a10aeede00890a
#
_entry.id   990fbba704729cb384a10aeede00890a
#
_cell.length_a   1.000
_cell.length_b   1.000
_cell.length_c   1.000
_cell.angle_alpha   90.00
_cell.angle_beta   90.00
_cell.angle_gamma   90.00
#
_symmetry.space_group_name_H-M   'P 1'
#
loop_
_entity.id
_entity.type
_entity.pdbx_description
1 polymer ?
#
loop_
_entity_poly.entity_id
_entity_poly.type
_entity_poly.pdbx_seq_one_letter_code
_entity_poly.pdbx_strand_id
1 'polypeptide(L)'
;VTDEAIDMSPWQNLNDHELAKTLAREAGRQLLSHRTSLVAKGTTMWTLKDTGDMLGHRFLMTGLREARPDDAVLSEEGADDARRLTADRVWIIDPLDGTNEYGEGRADWAVHVALWEHGQLTAGAVSLPAIDEVFCTDPAPVVDARESERPRLVTSRSRAPYCAVIVAEDLNCEALRLGSAGAKAMSIVMNQADIYVHDGGMHQWDSAAPAAVAAAAGLHVSRIDGSPLIYNDRDTWLPDLLVCRKELAEPVLESLWGKRNR
;
A
#
# COMPACT_ATOMS: atom_id res chain seq x y z
N VAL A 1 15.22 12.94 22.04
CA VAL A 1 15.69 11.87 21.14
C VAL A 1 16.69 12.56 20.23
N THR A 2 17.96 12.14 20.33
CA THR A 2 19.04 12.63 19.49
C THR A 2 18.73 12.25 18.04
N ASP A 3 18.77 13.24 17.15
CA ASP A 3 18.70 13.11 15.69
C ASP A 3 20.02 12.46 15.21
N GLU A 4 20.26 11.20 15.59
CA GLU A 4 21.35 10.45 15.01
C GLU A 4 20.94 10.09 13.58
N ALA A 5 21.67 10.66 12.62
CA ALA A 5 21.48 10.32 11.22
C ALA A 5 21.67 8.78 11.05
N ILE A 6 20.66 8.12 10.47
CA ILE A 6 20.74 6.69 10.20
C ILE A 6 21.86 6.48 9.17
N ASP A 7 22.83 5.61 9.52
CA ASP A 7 23.84 5.17 8.56
C ASP A 7 23.17 4.25 7.53
N MET A 8 22.99 4.74 6.31
CA MET A 8 22.38 4.02 5.19
C MET A 8 23.40 3.26 4.33
N SER A 9 24.69 3.40 4.60
CA SER A 9 25.75 2.76 3.79
C SER A 9 25.65 1.23 3.72
N PRO A 10 25.17 0.50 4.75
CA PRO A 10 24.95 -0.95 4.66
C PRO A 10 23.83 -1.36 3.69
N TRP A 11 22.91 -0.46 3.35
CA TRP A 11 21.72 -0.77 2.55
C TRP A 11 22.04 -1.05 1.08
N GLN A 12 23.19 -0.61 0.59
CA GLN A 12 23.67 -0.94 -0.75
C GLN A 12 23.86 -2.44 -0.97
N ASN A 13 24.12 -3.19 0.11
CA ASN A 13 24.37 -4.63 0.06
C ASN A 13 23.08 -5.47 0.26
N LEU A 14 21.96 -4.85 0.59
CA LEU A 14 20.66 -5.54 0.71
C LEU A 14 20.14 -5.94 -0.67
N ASN A 15 19.50 -7.10 -0.77
CA ASN A 15 18.69 -7.37 -1.95
C ASN A 15 17.45 -6.46 -1.98
N ASP A 16 16.72 -6.42 -3.09
CA ASP A 16 15.62 -5.44 -3.26
C ASP A 16 14.44 -5.69 -2.33
N HIS A 17 14.14 -6.93 -1.96
CA HIS A 17 13.11 -7.24 -0.97
C HIS A 17 13.50 -6.76 0.44
N GLU A 18 14.74 -7.03 0.83
CA GLU A 18 15.29 -6.57 2.12
C GLU A 18 15.35 -5.04 2.17
N LEU A 19 15.73 -4.40 1.07
CA LEU A 19 15.79 -2.95 0.95
C LEU A 19 14.39 -2.34 1.09
N ALA A 20 13.40 -2.84 0.33
CA ALA A 20 12.01 -2.38 0.43
C ALA A 20 11.48 -2.50 1.87
N LYS A 21 11.70 -3.65 2.51
CA LYS A 21 11.31 -3.92 3.90
C LYS A 21 11.97 -2.96 4.89
N THR A 22 13.28 -2.73 4.73
CA THR A 22 14.06 -1.85 5.61
C THR A 22 13.59 -0.40 5.47
N LEU A 23 13.45 0.08 4.23
CA LEU A 23 12.98 1.43 3.94
C LEU A 23 11.57 1.67 4.51
N ALA A 24 10.62 0.78 4.24
CA ALA A 24 9.24 0.92 4.72
C ALA A 24 9.18 0.90 6.26
N ARG A 25 9.93 0.01 6.92
CA ARG A 25 10.00 -0.07 8.38
C ARG A 25 10.58 1.19 9.00
N GLU A 26 11.74 1.63 8.53
CA GLU A 26 12.43 2.76 9.13
C GLU A 26 11.71 4.08 8.86
N ALA A 27 11.12 4.28 7.67
CA ALA A 27 10.24 5.41 7.40
C ALA A 27 9.05 5.41 8.37
N GLY A 28 8.40 4.27 8.54
CA GLY A 28 7.27 4.11 9.46
C GLY A 28 7.63 4.42 10.92
N ARG A 29 8.79 3.96 11.40
CA ARG A 29 9.29 4.28 12.75
C ARG A 29 9.52 5.78 12.95
N GLN A 30 10.14 6.43 11.97
CA GLN A 30 10.36 7.88 12.03
C GLN A 30 9.05 8.65 12.04
N LEU A 31 8.09 8.29 11.18
CA LEU A 31 6.77 8.89 11.15
C LEU A 31 6.02 8.72 12.46
N LEU A 32 6.06 7.53 13.07
CA LEU A 32 5.41 7.27 14.36
C LEU A 32 6.04 8.11 15.50
N SER A 33 7.38 8.18 15.54
CA SER A 33 8.11 9.00 16.49
C SER A 33 7.82 10.49 16.31
N HIS A 34 7.80 10.95 15.05
CA HIS A 34 7.48 12.34 14.69
C HIS A 34 6.06 12.71 15.14
N ARG A 35 5.05 11.88 14.80
CA ARG A 35 3.67 12.07 15.24
C ARG A 35 3.58 12.18 16.76
N THR A 36 4.19 11.23 17.48
CA THR A 36 4.17 11.22 18.95
C THR A 36 4.75 12.50 19.55
N SER A 37 5.89 12.95 19.01
CA SER A 37 6.55 14.19 19.46
C SER A 37 5.70 15.44 19.20
N LEU A 38 5.07 15.54 18.02
CA LEU A 38 4.25 16.71 17.67
C LEU A 38 2.91 16.74 18.42
N VAL A 39 2.28 15.60 18.63
CA VAL A 39 1.05 15.50 19.44
C VAL A 39 1.33 15.95 20.87
N ALA A 40 2.45 15.53 21.46
CA ALA A 40 2.86 15.98 22.80
C ALA A 40 3.09 17.50 22.89
N LYS A 41 3.40 18.17 21.77
CA LYS A 41 3.56 19.62 21.66
C LYS A 41 2.25 20.36 21.33
N GLY A 42 1.12 19.67 21.21
CA GLY A 42 -0.16 20.27 20.86
C GLY A 42 -0.27 20.75 19.41
N THR A 43 0.49 20.16 18.51
CA THR A 43 0.52 20.52 17.08
C THR A 43 -0.82 20.21 16.42
N THR A 44 -1.21 21.03 15.43
CA THR A 44 -2.47 20.84 14.69
C THR A 44 -2.40 19.62 13.79
N MET A 45 -3.57 19.01 13.54
CA MET A 45 -3.70 17.89 12.62
C MET A 45 -3.17 18.22 11.20
N TRP A 46 -3.39 19.43 10.71
CA TRP A 46 -2.87 19.88 9.41
C TRP A 46 -1.34 19.85 9.36
N THR A 47 -0.68 20.39 10.38
CA THR A 47 0.79 20.38 10.47
C THR A 47 1.34 18.95 10.60
N LEU A 48 0.62 18.07 11.32
CA LEU A 48 1.02 16.66 11.42
C LEU A 48 1.05 15.98 10.05
N LYS A 49 0.03 16.19 9.23
CA LYS A 49 -0.06 15.66 7.87
C LYS A 49 1.07 16.15 7.00
N ASP A 50 1.14 17.46 6.80
CA ASP A 50 2.12 18.12 5.93
C ASP A 50 3.58 17.76 6.29
N THR A 51 3.91 17.78 7.58
CA THR A 51 5.27 17.42 8.02
C THR A 51 5.53 15.92 7.99
N GLY A 52 4.51 15.08 8.11
CA GLY A 52 4.60 13.63 7.97
C GLY A 52 4.94 13.23 6.55
N ASP A 53 4.15 13.69 5.58
CA ASP A 53 4.36 13.43 4.15
C ASP A 53 5.78 13.82 3.72
N MET A 54 6.21 15.04 4.07
CA MET A 54 7.56 15.52 3.76
C MET A 54 8.68 14.73 4.45
N LEU A 55 8.48 14.28 5.69
CA LEU A 55 9.47 13.49 6.42
C LEU A 55 9.65 12.13 5.76
N GLY A 56 8.54 11.42 5.51
CA GLY A 56 8.55 10.12 4.86
C GLY A 56 9.18 10.19 3.47
N HIS A 57 8.76 11.16 2.66
CA HIS A 57 9.31 11.36 1.32
C HIS A 57 10.82 11.58 1.33
N ARG A 58 11.33 12.55 2.13
CA ARG A 58 12.77 12.82 2.20
C ARG A 58 13.56 11.61 2.64
N PHE A 59 13.06 10.86 3.61
CA PHE A 59 13.73 9.67 4.11
C PHE A 59 13.84 8.59 3.02
N LEU A 60 12.70 8.24 2.37
CA LEU A 60 12.68 7.21 1.33
C LEU A 60 13.52 7.60 0.12
N MET A 61 13.43 8.85 -0.34
CA MET A 61 14.24 9.36 -1.46
C MET A 61 15.73 9.34 -1.15
N THR A 62 16.14 9.66 0.09
CA THR A 62 17.54 9.60 0.49
C THR A 62 18.03 8.16 0.52
N GLY A 63 17.27 7.24 1.15
CA GLY A 63 17.63 5.84 1.22
C GLY A 63 17.74 5.16 -0.14
N LEU A 64 16.80 5.44 -1.04
CA LEU A 64 16.84 4.91 -2.41
C LEU A 64 18.03 5.47 -3.20
N ARG A 65 18.31 6.76 -3.10
CA ARG A 65 19.46 7.36 -3.78
C ARG A 65 20.79 6.79 -3.30
N GLU A 66 20.92 6.51 -2.02
CA GLU A 66 22.13 5.90 -1.45
C GLU A 66 22.27 4.41 -1.84
N ALA A 67 21.17 3.64 -1.81
CA ALA A 67 21.18 2.21 -2.05
C ALA A 67 21.09 1.83 -3.53
N ARG A 68 20.38 2.62 -4.35
CA ARG A 68 20.10 2.35 -5.78
C ARG A 68 20.19 3.65 -6.60
N PRO A 69 21.38 4.24 -6.75
CA PRO A 69 21.56 5.56 -7.36
C PRO A 69 21.13 5.63 -8.84
N ASP A 70 21.12 4.50 -9.53
CA ASP A 70 20.80 4.41 -10.95
C ASP A 70 19.30 4.12 -11.22
N ASP A 71 18.54 3.74 -10.19
CA ASP A 71 17.13 3.44 -10.34
C ASP A 71 16.28 4.74 -10.36
N ALA A 72 15.20 4.72 -11.12
CA ALA A 72 14.21 5.80 -11.12
C ALA A 72 13.24 5.66 -9.93
N VAL A 73 12.58 6.76 -9.55
CA VAL A 73 11.60 6.76 -8.47
C VAL A 73 10.35 7.51 -8.90
N LEU A 74 9.19 6.91 -8.66
CA LEU A 74 7.87 7.53 -8.68
C LEU A 74 7.37 7.63 -7.23
N SER A 75 7.10 8.84 -6.76
CA SER A 75 6.64 9.12 -5.40
C SER A 75 5.42 10.02 -5.43
N GLU A 76 4.46 9.81 -4.53
CA GLU A 76 3.31 10.70 -4.35
C GLU A 76 3.73 12.15 -4.15
N GLU A 77 4.72 12.39 -3.29
CA GLU A 77 5.18 13.72 -2.88
C GLU A 77 6.28 14.28 -3.81
N GLY A 78 6.66 13.55 -4.84
CA GLY A 78 7.71 13.93 -5.79
C GLY A 78 7.18 14.50 -7.09
N ALA A 79 7.93 15.41 -7.70
CA ALA A 79 7.67 15.75 -9.10
C ALA A 79 7.90 14.51 -9.97
N ASP A 80 6.93 14.18 -10.83
CA ASP A 80 7.05 13.04 -11.73
C ASP A 80 8.16 13.28 -12.77
N ASP A 81 9.17 12.42 -12.76
CA ASP A 81 10.27 12.44 -13.71
C ASP A 81 10.00 11.46 -14.85
N ALA A 82 9.73 11.99 -16.04
CA ALA A 82 9.43 11.19 -17.23
C ALA A 82 10.56 10.20 -17.62
N ARG A 83 11.78 10.34 -17.08
CA ARG A 83 12.87 9.37 -17.27
C ARG A 83 12.49 7.98 -16.77
N ARG A 84 11.61 7.87 -15.75
CA ARG A 84 11.10 6.58 -15.28
C ARG A 84 10.42 5.74 -16.38
N LEU A 85 9.83 6.38 -17.39
CA LEU A 85 9.11 5.67 -18.47
C LEU A 85 10.05 4.91 -19.43
N THR A 86 11.35 5.19 -19.37
CA THR A 86 12.38 4.51 -20.15
C THR A 86 13.39 3.77 -19.29
N ALA A 87 13.21 3.79 -17.98
CA ALA A 87 14.05 3.08 -17.04
C ALA A 87 13.61 1.60 -16.92
N ASP A 88 14.57 0.70 -16.77
CA ASP A 88 14.31 -0.71 -16.56
C ASP A 88 13.79 -0.98 -15.15
N ARG A 89 14.15 -0.12 -14.19
CA ARG A 89 13.85 -0.26 -12.76
C ARG A 89 13.28 1.05 -12.21
N VAL A 90 12.13 0.95 -11.55
CA VAL A 90 11.43 2.11 -10.95
C VAL A 90 10.91 1.75 -9.57
N TRP A 91 11.35 2.46 -8.57
CA TRP A 91 10.74 2.40 -7.23
C TRP A 91 9.48 3.24 -7.20
N ILE A 92 8.35 2.62 -6.83
CA ILE A 92 7.04 3.28 -6.68
C ILE A 92 6.75 3.33 -5.18
N ILE A 93 6.70 4.55 -4.63
CA ILE A 93 6.60 4.75 -3.18
C ILE A 93 5.44 5.66 -2.80
N ASP A 94 4.76 5.29 -1.71
CA ASP A 94 3.85 6.16 -0.98
C ASP A 94 4.43 6.36 0.42
N PRO A 95 4.94 7.56 0.71
CA PRO A 95 5.58 7.85 1.99
C PRO A 95 4.64 7.78 3.19
N LEU A 96 3.35 8.06 2.99
CA LEU A 96 2.35 8.08 4.05
C LEU A 96 0.93 7.84 3.52
N ASP A 97 0.64 6.60 3.10
CA ASP A 97 -0.73 6.19 2.74
C ASP A 97 -1.66 6.29 3.96
N GLY A 98 -2.71 7.08 3.82
CA GLY A 98 -3.63 7.38 4.91
C GLY A 98 -3.20 8.58 5.76
N THR A 99 -2.77 9.66 5.11
CA THR A 99 -2.40 10.94 5.75
C THR A 99 -3.50 11.46 6.69
N ASN A 100 -4.79 11.23 6.36
CA ASN A 100 -5.91 11.57 7.25
C ASN A 100 -5.87 10.76 8.55
N GLU A 101 -5.72 9.46 8.45
CA GLU A 101 -5.64 8.53 9.57
C GLU A 101 -4.44 8.82 10.46
N TYR A 102 -3.31 9.13 9.84
CA TYR A 102 -2.11 9.58 10.56
C TYR A 102 -2.38 10.86 11.36
N GLY A 103 -2.97 11.89 10.73
CA GLY A 103 -3.29 13.15 11.39
C GLY A 103 -4.34 13.02 12.50
N GLU A 104 -5.29 12.09 12.36
CA GLU A 104 -6.31 11.77 13.36
C GLU A 104 -5.79 10.91 14.53
N GLY A 105 -4.53 10.48 14.50
CA GLY A 105 -3.95 9.62 15.55
C GLY A 105 -4.38 8.17 15.46
N ARG A 106 -4.93 7.73 14.32
CA ARG A 106 -5.39 6.36 14.09
C ARG A 106 -4.21 5.40 13.82
N ALA A 107 -4.55 4.11 13.74
CA ALA A 107 -3.57 3.05 13.48
C ALA A 107 -3.56 2.56 12.02
N ASP A 108 -4.59 2.88 11.23
CA ASP A 108 -4.82 2.36 9.89
C ASP A 108 -4.22 3.27 8.79
N TRP A 109 -2.91 3.50 8.85
CA TRP A 109 -2.07 4.17 7.87
C TRP A 109 -0.83 3.32 7.58
N ALA A 110 -0.18 3.55 6.44
CA ALA A 110 0.91 2.71 5.97
C ALA A 110 2.04 3.50 5.31
N VAL A 111 3.17 2.81 5.05
CA VAL A 111 4.24 3.25 4.15
C VAL A 111 4.40 2.19 3.08
N HIS A 112 4.44 2.60 1.81
CA HIS A 112 4.58 1.71 0.67
C HIS A 112 5.92 1.89 -0.02
N VAL A 113 6.59 0.78 -0.31
CA VAL A 113 7.81 0.74 -1.12
C VAL A 113 7.71 -0.45 -2.07
N ALA A 114 7.65 -0.21 -3.38
CA ALA A 114 7.62 -1.26 -4.39
C ALA A 114 8.68 -1.02 -5.45
N LEU A 115 9.22 -2.09 -6.02
CA LEU A 115 10.07 -2.07 -7.21
C LEU A 115 9.28 -2.65 -8.38
N TRP A 116 9.15 -1.83 -9.41
CA TRP A 116 8.75 -2.25 -10.74
C TRP A 116 10.00 -2.48 -11.60
N GLU A 117 10.06 -3.61 -12.27
CA GLU A 117 11.17 -3.99 -13.14
C GLU A 117 10.64 -4.74 -14.35
N HIS A 118 10.98 -4.28 -15.55
CA HIS A 118 10.61 -4.91 -16.82
C HIS A 118 9.12 -5.31 -16.94
N GLY A 119 8.22 -4.45 -16.51
CA GLY A 119 6.77 -4.67 -16.62
C GLY A 119 6.12 -5.37 -15.44
N GLN A 120 6.86 -5.70 -14.38
CA GLN A 120 6.36 -6.44 -13.23
C GLN A 120 6.76 -5.79 -11.90
N LEU A 121 5.98 -6.00 -10.87
CA LEU A 121 6.37 -5.69 -9.50
C LEU A 121 7.21 -6.86 -8.97
N THR A 122 8.52 -6.65 -8.83
CA THR A 122 9.47 -7.71 -8.44
C THR A 122 9.75 -7.74 -6.94
N ALA A 123 9.69 -6.59 -6.27
CA ALA A 123 9.83 -6.50 -4.82
C ALA A 123 8.83 -5.50 -4.25
N GLY A 124 8.48 -5.64 -2.99
CA GLY A 124 7.60 -4.69 -2.32
C GLY A 124 7.50 -4.93 -0.83
N ALA A 125 7.20 -3.86 -0.10
CA ALA A 125 6.92 -3.89 1.33
C ALA A 125 5.86 -2.86 1.70
N VAL A 126 5.00 -3.23 2.63
CA VAL A 126 4.01 -2.38 3.29
C VAL A 126 4.30 -2.40 4.78
N SER A 127 4.59 -1.24 5.36
CA SER A 127 4.68 -1.08 6.81
C SER A 127 3.36 -0.55 7.36
N LEU A 128 2.90 -1.12 8.48
CA LEU A 128 1.80 -0.62 9.31
C LEU A 128 2.39 -0.19 10.67
N PRO A 129 2.98 1.00 10.76
CA PRO A 129 3.85 1.36 11.87
C PRO A 129 3.14 1.44 13.22
N ALA A 130 1.85 1.76 13.22
CA ALA A 130 1.08 1.90 14.45
C ALA A 130 0.81 0.56 15.16
N ILE A 131 0.98 -0.57 14.47
CA ILE A 131 0.87 -1.93 15.01
C ILE A 131 2.20 -2.70 14.93
N ASP A 132 3.29 -2.01 14.55
CA ASP A 132 4.66 -2.54 14.43
C ASP A 132 4.80 -3.73 13.46
N GLU A 133 4.00 -3.75 12.39
CA GLU A 133 4.01 -4.81 11.39
C GLU A 133 4.62 -4.33 10.06
N VAL A 134 5.35 -5.23 9.39
CA VAL A 134 5.87 -5.00 8.04
C VAL A 134 5.74 -6.28 7.21
N PHE A 135 4.99 -6.18 6.14
CA PHE A 135 4.79 -7.24 5.16
C PHE A 135 5.67 -6.98 3.93
N CYS A 136 6.28 -8.01 3.38
CA CYS A 136 7.13 -7.89 2.19
C CYS A 136 6.95 -9.10 1.28
N THR A 137 7.46 -8.98 0.07
CA THR A 137 7.37 -10.00 -0.96
C THR A 137 8.28 -11.21 -0.71
N ASP A 138 9.37 -11.04 0.06
CA ASP A 138 10.28 -12.13 0.45
C ASP A 138 10.89 -11.88 1.85
N PRO A 139 10.70 -12.81 2.83
CA PRO A 139 9.78 -13.95 2.73
C PRO A 139 8.31 -13.49 2.59
N ALA A 140 7.59 -14.15 1.69
CA ALA A 140 6.17 -13.85 1.47
C ALA A 140 5.34 -14.20 2.72
N PRO A 141 4.34 -13.37 3.07
CA PRO A 141 3.45 -13.69 4.17
C PRO A 141 2.65 -14.97 3.91
N VAL A 142 2.40 -15.73 4.96
CA VAL A 142 1.50 -16.88 4.91
C VAL A 142 0.10 -16.40 5.31
N VAL A 143 -0.87 -16.63 4.45
CA VAL A 143 -2.27 -16.30 4.73
C VAL A 143 -2.98 -17.56 5.21
N ASP A 144 -3.43 -17.55 6.45
CA ASP A 144 -4.17 -18.67 7.03
C ASP A 144 -5.52 -18.90 6.32
N ALA A 145 -6.04 -20.12 6.42
CA ALA A 145 -7.36 -20.45 5.88
C ALA A 145 -8.45 -19.57 6.50
N ARG A 146 -9.45 -19.23 5.71
CA ARG A 146 -10.58 -18.44 6.20
C ARG A 146 -11.39 -19.27 7.21
N GLU A 147 -11.62 -18.68 8.38
CA GLU A 147 -12.41 -19.32 9.46
C GLU A 147 -13.90 -18.94 9.42
N SER A 148 -14.22 -17.76 8.87
CA SER A 148 -15.59 -17.25 8.82
C SER A 148 -16.39 -17.86 7.65
N GLU A 149 -17.63 -18.28 7.90
CA GLU A 149 -18.56 -18.70 6.83
C GLU A 149 -18.96 -17.54 5.91
N ARG A 150 -19.15 -16.33 6.49
CA ARG A 150 -19.44 -15.11 5.74
C ARG A 150 -18.14 -14.43 5.34
N PRO A 151 -17.95 -14.03 4.07
CA PRO A 151 -16.81 -13.24 3.67
C PRO A 151 -16.80 -11.87 4.38
N ARG A 152 -15.61 -11.41 4.75
CA ARG A 152 -15.39 -10.07 5.33
C ARG A 152 -14.86 -9.15 4.24
N LEU A 153 -15.64 -8.12 3.90
CA LEU A 153 -15.26 -7.13 2.89
C LEU A 153 -14.77 -5.86 3.58
N VAL A 154 -13.50 -5.49 3.35
CA VAL A 154 -12.95 -4.23 3.84
C VAL A 154 -13.12 -3.12 2.81
N THR A 155 -13.58 -1.97 3.27
CA THR A 155 -13.82 -0.80 2.41
C THR A 155 -13.39 0.50 3.08
N SER A 156 -13.39 1.60 2.32
CA SER A 156 -13.02 2.91 2.83
C SER A 156 -13.92 3.35 4.00
N ARG A 157 -13.29 3.92 4.99
CA ARG A 157 -13.94 4.45 6.19
C ARG A 157 -14.87 5.63 5.87
N SER A 158 -14.44 6.51 5.00
CA SER A 158 -15.17 7.74 4.67
C SER A 158 -16.31 7.49 3.69
N ARG A 159 -16.06 6.70 2.65
CA ARG A 159 -17.04 6.40 1.60
C ARG A 159 -16.78 5.03 0.99
N ALA A 160 -17.73 4.12 1.16
CA ALA A 160 -17.68 2.84 0.46
C ALA A 160 -17.91 3.08 -1.04
N PRO A 161 -17.02 2.60 -1.92
CA PRO A 161 -17.23 2.67 -3.37
C PRO A 161 -18.39 1.76 -3.79
N TYR A 162 -19.00 2.05 -4.94
CA TYR A 162 -20.21 1.36 -5.37
C TYR A 162 -19.99 -0.14 -5.61
N CYS A 163 -18.85 -0.51 -6.18
CA CYS A 163 -18.47 -1.92 -6.35
C CYS A 163 -18.44 -2.69 -5.03
N ALA A 164 -17.97 -2.07 -3.94
CA ALA A 164 -17.92 -2.71 -2.62
C ALA A 164 -19.32 -2.96 -2.06
N VAL A 165 -20.27 -2.05 -2.30
CA VAL A 165 -21.68 -2.24 -1.89
C VAL A 165 -22.30 -3.41 -2.64
N ILE A 166 -22.10 -3.49 -3.97
CA ILE A 166 -22.62 -4.60 -4.80
C ILE A 166 -22.10 -5.95 -4.29
N VAL A 167 -20.77 -6.07 -4.15
CA VAL A 167 -20.14 -7.33 -3.71
C VAL A 167 -20.60 -7.71 -2.30
N ALA A 168 -20.71 -6.72 -1.38
CA ALA A 168 -21.15 -6.97 -0.02
C ALA A 168 -22.59 -7.52 0.05
N GLU A 169 -23.49 -6.97 -0.78
CA GLU A 169 -24.88 -7.45 -0.86
C GLU A 169 -24.98 -8.85 -1.50
N ASP A 170 -24.32 -9.05 -2.66
CA ASP A 170 -24.44 -10.29 -3.42
C ASP A 170 -23.80 -11.48 -2.70
N LEU A 171 -22.67 -11.29 -2.03
CA LEU A 171 -21.97 -12.34 -1.30
C LEU A 171 -22.33 -12.35 0.19
N ASN A 172 -23.30 -11.54 0.64
CA ASN A 172 -23.70 -11.43 2.05
C ASN A 172 -22.50 -11.20 2.98
N CYS A 173 -21.60 -10.25 2.62
CA CYS A 173 -20.39 -10.00 3.37
C CYS A 173 -20.65 -9.28 4.69
N GLU A 174 -19.75 -9.49 5.65
CA GLU A 174 -19.55 -8.58 6.78
C GLU A 174 -18.67 -7.41 6.33
N ALA A 175 -19.13 -6.17 6.52
CA ALA A 175 -18.41 -4.98 6.10
C ALA A 175 -17.48 -4.46 7.20
N LEU A 176 -16.21 -4.30 6.88
CA LEU A 176 -15.18 -3.68 7.73
C LEU A 176 -14.77 -2.33 7.12
N ARG A 177 -14.35 -1.39 7.96
CA ARG A 177 -13.97 -0.04 7.51
C ARG A 177 -12.57 0.33 8.00
N LEU A 178 -11.65 0.55 7.07
CA LEU A 178 -10.29 1.02 7.31
C LEU A 178 -9.97 2.23 6.42
N GLY A 179 -8.94 2.97 6.79
CA GLY A 179 -8.49 4.16 6.07
C GLY A 179 -7.65 3.82 4.85
N SER A 180 -6.36 3.66 5.02
CA SER A 180 -5.36 3.52 3.96
C SER A 180 -5.60 2.32 3.02
N ALA A 181 -5.11 2.40 1.80
CA ALA A 181 -5.16 1.30 0.84
C ALA A 181 -4.29 0.13 1.30
N GLY A 182 -3.09 0.43 1.83
CA GLY A 182 -2.20 -0.57 2.41
C GLY A 182 -2.81 -1.29 3.60
N ALA A 183 -3.41 -0.56 4.55
CA ALA A 183 -4.08 -1.17 5.70
C ALA A 183 -5.23 -2.09 5.26
N LYS A 184 -6.01 -1.72 4.24
CA LYS A 184 -7.08 -2.56 3.68
C LYS A 184 -6.52 -3.85 3.06
N ALA A 185 -5.52 -3.74 2.19
CA ALA A 185 -4.93 -4.91 1.55
C ALA A 185 -4.24 -5.83 2.57
N MET A 186 -3.48 -5.27 3.50
CA MET A 186 -2.80 -6.05 4.54
C MET A 186 -3.77 -6.67 5.55
N SER A 187 -4.97 -6.13 5.75
CA SER A 187 -5.98 -6.77 6.58
C SER A 187 -6.38 -8.16 6.05
N ILE A 188 -6.28 -8.40 4.73
CA ILE A 188 -6.50 -9.73 4.14
C ILE A 188 -5.33 -10.66 4.47
N VAL A 189 -4.11 -10.16 4.34
CA VAL A 189 -2.88 -10.89 4.70
C VAL A 189 -2.90 -11.30 6.18
N MET A 190 -3.39 -10.43 7.06
CA MET A 190 -3.55 -10.68 8.50
C MET A 190 -4.78 -11.54 8.86
N ASN A 191 -5.49 -12.11 7.89
CA ASN A 191 -6.72 -12.87 8.11
C ASN A 191 -7.81 -12.10 8.87
N GLN A 192 -7.86 -10.76 8.71
CA GLN A 192 -8.89 -9.90 9.30
C GLN A 192 -10.01 -9.58 8.31
N ALA A 193 -9.71 -9.61 7.01
CA ALA A 193 -10.65 -9.44 5.91
C ALA A 193 -10.41 -10.53 4.85
N ASP A 194 -11.30 -10.60 3.85
CA ASP A 194 -11.25 -11.59 2.78
C ASP A 194 -11.31 -10.96 1.39
N ILE A 195 -11.88 -9.74 1.28
CA ILE A 195 -12.10 -9.01 0.03
C ILE A 195 -11.81 -7.52 0.28
N TYR A 196 -11.00 -6.92 -0.61
CA TYR A 196 -10.86 -5.48 -0.79
C TYR A 196 -11.11 -5.15 -2.26
N VAL A 197 -12.16 -4.38 -2.53
CA VAL A 197 -12.52 -3.92 -3.88
C VAL A 197 -12.76 -2.42 -3.87
N HIS A 198 -12.23 -1.74 -4.90
CA HIS A 198 -12.30 -0.29 -5.02
C HIS A 198 -12.46 0.14 -6.48
N ASP A 199 -13.39 1.07 -6.75
CA ASP A 199 -13.65 1.65 -8.08
C ASP A 199 -13.72 3.19 -8.07
N GLY A 200 -13.22 3.80 -7.00
CA GLY A 200 -13.19 5.25 -6.83
C GLY A 200 -11.98 5.93 -7.46
N GLY A 201 -11.07 5.16 -8.06
CA GLY A 201 -9.77 5.61 -8.54
C GLY A 201 -8.74 5.77 -7.42
N MET A 202 -7.49 5.57 -7.80
CA MET A 202 -6.31 5.70 -6.94
C MET A 202 -5.09 5.98 -7.82
N HIS A 203 -3.96 6.29 -7.23
CA HIS A 203 -2.71 6.36 -7.96
C HIS A 203 -1.91 5.06 -7.83
N GLN A 204 -0.89 4.90 -8.69
CA GLN A 204 -0.06 3.70 -8.71
C GLN A 204 0.63 3.45 -7.36
N TRP A 205 1.06 4.48 -6.65
CA TRP A 205 1.71 4.37 -5.34
C TRP A 205 0.78 3.88 -4.23
N ASP A 206 -0.55 4.13 -4.32
CA ASP A 206 -1.51 3.62 -3.35
C ASP A 206 -1.60 2.09 -3.36
N SER A 207 -1.28 1.44 -4.50
CA SER A 207 -1.51 0.01 -4.69
C SER A 207 -0.30 -0.83 -5.07
N ALA A 208 0.80 -0.24 -5.57
CA ALA A 208 1.93 -1.03 -6.06
C ALA A 208 2.51 -1.98 -4.99
N ALA A 209 2.88 -1.47 -3.83
CA ALA A 209 3.39 -2.31 -2.76
C ALA A 209 2.34 -3.25 -2.17
N PRO A 210 1.10 -2.80 -1.86
CA PRO A 210 0.02 -3.70 -1.44
C PRO A 210 -0.27 -4.83 -2.43
N ALA A 211 -0.30 -4.55 -3.74
CA ALA A 211 -0.51 -5.55 -4.79
C ALA A 211 0.63 -6.56 -4.86
N ALA A 212 1.88 -6.09 -4.82
CA ALA A 212 3.06 -6.96 -4.82
C ALA A 212 3.05 -7.93 -3.63
N VAL A 213 2.82 -7.42 -2.42
CA VAL A 213 2.80 -8.23 -1.19
C VAL A 213 1.62 -9.20 -1.20
N ALA A 214 0.42 -8.76 -1.59
CA ALA A 214 -0.76 -9.61 -1.66
C ALA A 214 -0.59 -10.73 -2.69
N ALA A 215 -0.03 -10.46 -3.87
CA ALA A 215 0.26 -11.46 -4.89
C ALA A 215 1.30 -12.47 -4.40
N ALA A 216 2.38 -12.02 -3.75
CA ALA A 216 3.40 -12.89 -3.14
C ALA A 216 2.80 -13.80 -2.05
N ALA A 217 1.86 -13.30 -1.27
CA ALA A 217 1.10 -14.06 -0.27
C ALA A 217 0.10 -15.06 -0.87
N GLY A 218 -0.01 -15.12 -2.20
CA GLY A 218 -0.88 -16.05 -2.90
C GLY A 218 -2.34 -15.61 -3.01
N LEU A 219 -2.66 -14.35 -2.75
CA LEU A 219 -3.98 -13.77 -2.97
C LEU A 219 -4.24 -13.50 -4.46
N HIS A 220 -5.49 -13.30 -4.82
CA HIS A 220 -5.87 -12.78 -6.13
C HIS A 220 -5.74 -11.26 -6.15
N VAL A 221 -5.08 -10.75 -7.20
CA VAL A 221 -4.87 -9.31 -7.43
C VAL A 221 -5.15 -8.99 -8.88
N SER A 222 -6.09 -8.09 -9.16
CA SER A 222 -6.45 -7.68 -10.53
C SER A 222 -7.17 -6.34 -10.53
N ARG A 223 -7.51 -5.87 -11.72
CA ARG A 223 -8.59 -4.90 -11.95
C ARG A 223 -9.93 -5.53 -11.59
N ILE A 224 -10.95 -4.72 -11.38
CA ILE A 224 -12.32 -5.23 -11.10
C ILE A 224 -12.96 -5.91 -12.31
N ASP A 225 -12.37 -5.84 -13.48
CA ASP A 225 -12.73 -6.58 -14.68
C ASP A 225 -11.94 -7.89 -14.86
N GLY A 226 -11.07 -8.20 -13.92
CA GLY A 226 -10.19 -9.37 -13.96
C GLY A 226 -8.92 -9.18 -14.78
N SER A 227 -8.73 -8.04 -15.45
CA SER A 227 -7.51 -7.74 -16.19
C SER A 227 -6.34 -7.43 -15.24
N PRO A 228 -5.08 -7.59 -15.71
CA PRO A 228 -3.91 -7.28 -14.89
C PRO A 228 -3.83 -5.79 -14.53
N LEU A 229 -3.25 -5.48 -13.39
CA LEU A 229 -2.82 -4.13 -13.03
C LEU A 229 -1.54 -3.78 -13.81
N ILE A 230 -1.48 -2.58 -14.33
CA ILE A 230 -0.32 -2.06 -15.07
C ILE A 230 0.29 -0.92 -14.26
N TYR A 231 1.59 -1.00 -14.02
CA TYR A 231 2.35 -0.01 -13.27
C TYR A 231 3.44 0.63 -14.15
N ASN A 232 3.95 1.76 -13.70
CA ASN A 232 4.89 2.60 -14.42
C ASN A 232 4.34 3.12 -15.76
N ASP A 233 3.02 3.30 -15.86
CA ASP A 233 2.41 4.01 -16.97
C ASP A 233 2.62 5.52 -16.85
N ARG A 234 2.51 6.24 -17.97
CA ARG A 234 2.59 7.72 -18.02
C ARG A 234 1.52 8.36 -17.14
N ASP A 235 0.28 7.88 -17.24
CA ASP A 235 -0.78 8.25 -16.32
C ASP A 235 -0.63 7.41 -15.05
N THR A 236 -0.41 8.07 -13.93
CA THR A 236 -0.29 7.40 -12.64
C THR A 236 -1.64 6.95 -12.07
N TRP A 237 -2.75 7.34 -12.70
CA TRP A 237 -4.09 7.01 -12.27
C TRP A 237 -4.46 5.54 -12.55
N LEU A 238 -4.90 4.83 -11.52
CA LEU A 238 -5.50 3.51 -11.60
C LEU A 238 -6.99 3.61 -11.24
N PRO A 239 -7.91 3.25 -12.14
CA PRO A 239 -9.33 3.46 -11.89
C PRO A 239 -9.92 2.55 -10.83
N ASP A 240 -9.35 1.37 -10.61
CA ASP A 240 -9.91 0.36 -9.72
C ASP A 240 -8.88 -0.70 -9.29
N LEU A 241 -9.25 -1.46 -8.26
CA LEU A 241 -8.43 -2.53 -7.67
C LEU A 241 -9.33 -3.62 -7.07
N LEU A 242 -8.96 -4.87 -7.26
CA LEU A 242 -9.46 -6.03 -6.52
C LEU A 242 -8.29 -6.78 -5.88
N VAL A 243 -8.34 -6.95 -4.56
CA VAL A 243 -7.50 -7.89 -3.80
C VAL A 243 -8.42 -8.79 -3.00
N CYS A 244 -8.32 -10.10 -3.18
CA CYS A 244 -9.13 -11.02 -2.39
C CYS A 244 -8.48 -12.39 -2.26
N ARG A 245 -9.04 -13.24 -1.41
CA ARG A 245 -8.68 -14.67 -1.37
C ARG A 245 -8.97 -15.31 -2.72
N LYS A 246 -8.11 -16.24 -3.16
CA LYS A 246 -8.24 -16.87 -4.48
C LYS A 246 -9.61 -17.55 -4.71
N GLU A 247 -10.13 -18.21 -3.69
CA GLU A 247 -11.43 -18.89 -3.74
C GLU A 247 -12.62 -17.93 -3.85
N LEU A 248 -12.42 -16.65 -3.58
CA LEU A 248 -13.45 -15.61 -3.70
C LEU A 248 -13.34 -14.80 -5.00
N ALA A 249 -12.27 -14.99 -5.79
CA ALA A 249 -12.03 -14.19 -6.99
C ALA A 249 -13.17 -14.33 -8.02
N GLU A 250 -13.52 -15.56 -8.39
CA GLU A 250 -14.59 -15.82 -9.35
C GLU A 250 -15.95 -15.28 -8.86
N PRO A 251 -16.44 -15.59 -7.65
CA PRO A 251 -17.68 -15.00 -7.13
C PRO A 251 -17.71 -13.48 -7.11
N VAL A 252 -16.58 -12.84 -6.74
CA VAL A 252 -16.48 -11.36 -6.73
C VAL A 252 -16.57 -10.79 -8.14
N LEU A 253 -15.82 -11.35 -9.10
CA LEU A 253 -15.84 -10.90 -10.49
C LEU A 253 -17.22 -11.12 -11.12
N GLU A 254 -17.88 -12.24 -10.89
CA GLU A 254 -19.24 -12.49 -11.35
C GLU A 254 -20.26 -11.48 -10.80
N SER A 255 -20.16 -11.14 -9.51
CA SER A 255 -21.00 -10.11 -8.90
C SER A 255 -20.83 -8.74 -9.58
N LEU A 256 -19.59 -8.36 -9.88
CA LEU A 256 -19.27 -7.10 -10.53
C LEU A 256 -19.72 -7.05 -12.00
N TRP A 257 -19.58 -8.15 -12.74
CA TRP A 257 -19.96 -8.27 -14.15
C TRP A 257 -21.45 -8.46 -14.36
N GLY A 258 -22.10 -9.24 -13.54
CA GLY A 258 -23.52 -9.58 -13.66
C GLY A 258 -24.44 -8.35 -13.58
N LYS A 259 -24.02 -7.27 -12.92
CA LYS A 259 -24.78 -6.01 -12.78
C LYS A 259 -24.37 -4.91 -13.75
N ARG A 260 -23.17 -4.97 -14.34
CA ARG A 260 -22.76 -4.00 -15.39
C ARG A 260 -23.46 -4.21 -16.73
N ASN A 261 -23.98 -5.40 -16.96
CA ASN A 261 -24.70 -5.78 -18.19
C ASN A 261 -26.24 -5.76 -18.04
N ARG A 262 -26.77 -5.22 -16.95
CA ARG A 262 -28.19 -4.95 -16.70
C ARG A 262 -28.44 -3.47 -16.56
#